data_cdf70dfa1038f7a48bc4a8f7c7a92c95
#
_entry.id   cdf70dfa1038f7a48bc4a8f7c7a92c95
#
_cell.length_a   1.000
_cell.length_b   1.000
_cell.length_c   1.000
_cell.angle_alpha   90.00
_cell.angle_beta   90.00
_cell.angle_gamma   90.00
#
_symmetry.space_group_name_H-M   'P 1'
#
loop_
_entity.id
_entity.type
_entity.pdbx_description
1 polymer ?
#
loop_
_entity_poly.entity_id
_entity_poly.type
_entity_poly.pdbx_seq_one_letter_code
_entity_poly.pdbx_strand_id
1 'polypeptide(L)'
;LEARGKGLSVAMSNVSNAKNIMDVAEGGFQNVMDILHTLKEKATQASDDSLSADQRTAIGNQITALIEEVDDIVAETKFNGSALIDGTYSKTFQTGEGVTDSLAVALNNSDSAALSINALDLSTHALATVAMGAIDSAITTLSTAIQEVGDIKSRLSSKETALSVAYTNTEAVRSTV
;
A
#
# COMPACT_ATOMS: atom_id res chain seq x y z
N LEU A 1 1.87 -25.70 29.29
CA LEU A 1 3.10 -25.03 28.84
C LEU A 1 3.47 -25.39 27.41
N GLU A 2 3.40 -26.68 27.06
CA GLU A 2 3.70 -27.12 25.70
C GLU A 2 2.69 -26.57 24.69
N ALA A 3 1.39 -26.63 25.00
CA ALA A 3 0.34 -26.09 24.15
C ALA A 3 0.49 -24.58 23.97
N ARG A 4 0.84 -23.87 25.04
CA ARG A 4 1.09 -22.43 24.99
C ARG A 4 2.31 -22.10 24.14
N GLY A 5 3.40 -22.85 24.28
CA GLY A 5 4.60 -22.67 23.48
C GLY A 5 4.33 -22.87 21.99
N LYS A 6 3.54 -23.88 21.62
CA LYS A 6 3.13 -24.11 20.22
C LYS A 6 2.22 -23.00 19.71
N GLY A 7 1.26 -22.55 20.51
CA GLY A 7 0.37 -21.45 20.16
C GLY A 7 1.12 -20.14 19.92
N LEU A 8 2.09 -19.82 20.78
CA LEU A 8 2.93 -18.65 20.63
C LEU A 8 3.81 -18.74 19.37
N SER A 9 4.37 -19.93 19.09
CA SER A 9 5.18 -20.14 17.88
C SER A 9 4.36 -19.93 16.61
N VAL A 10 3.13 -20.44 16.56
CA VAL A 10 2.22 -20.24 15.42
C VAL A 10 1.84 -18.77 15.28
N ALA A 11 1.54 -18.08 16.40
CA ALA A 11 1.23 -16.65 16.38
C ALA A 11 2.42 -15.83 15.84
N MET A 12 3.64 -16.18 16.21
CA MET A 12 4.86 -15.55 15.68
C MET A 12 4.97 -15.73 14.17
N SER A 13 4.67 -16.92 13.66
CA SER A 13 4.63 -17.20 12.22
C SER A 13 3.56 -16.37 11.52
N ASN A 14 2.38 -16.23 12.12
CA ASN A 14 1.30 -15.41 11.59
C ASN A 14 1.72 -13.95 11.49
N VAL A 15 2.37 -13.41 12.51
CA VAL A 15 2.86 -12.03 12.53
C VAL A 15 3.94 -11.81 11.46
N SER A 16 4.87 -12.74 11.34
CA SER A 16 5.92 -12.69 10.31
C SER A 16 5.30 -12.69 8.91
N ASN A 17 4.32 -13.54 8.66
CA ASN A 17 3.60 -13.60 7.40
C ASN A 17 2.84 -12.30 7.11
N ALA A 18 2.19 -11.73 8.13
CA ALA A 18 1.49 -10.44 8.01
C ALA A 18 2.46 -9.31 7.65
N LYS A 19 3.64 -9.29 8.24
CA LYS A 19 4.69 -8.31 7.91
C LYS A 19 5.13 -8.44 6.45
N ASN A 20 5.29 -9.67 5.96
CA ASN A 20 5.66 -9.91 4.56
C ASN A 20 4.56 -9.40 3.61
N ILE A 21 3.29 -9.59 3.95
CA ILE A 21 2.16 -9.07 3.18
C ILE A 21 2.22 -7.53 3.15
N MET A 22 2.47 -6.90 4.29
CA MET A 22 2.59 -5.44 4.36
C MET A 22 3.77 -4.92 3.56
N ASP A 23 4.89 -5.64 3.52
CA ASP A 23 6.05 -5.28 2.69
C ASP A 23 5.69 -5.29 1.20
N VAL A 24 4.96 -6.30 0.75
CA VAL A 24 4.49 -6.38 -0.64
C VAL A 24 3.53 -5.24 -0.97
N ALA A 25 2.58 -4.96 -0.07
CA ALA A 25 1.64 -3.86 -0.25
C ALA A 25 2.36 -2.51 -0.31
N GLU A 26 3.32 -2.28 0.59
CA GLU A 26 4.12 -1.06 0.60
C GLU A 26 4.89 -0.89 -0.70
N GLY A 27 5.50 -1.97 -1.21
CA GLY A 27 6.21 -1.95 -2.49
C GLY A 27 5.30 -1.55 -3.64
N GLY A 28 4.07 -2.07 -3.67
CA GLY A 28 3.06 -1.70 -4.65
C GLY A 28 2.67 -0.22 -4.56
N PHE A 29 2.40 0.26 -3.35
CA PHE A 29 2.09 1.68 -3.13
C PHE A 29 3.25 2.58 -3.56
N GLN A 30 4.49 2.22 -3.26
CA GLN A 30 5.67 3.00 -3.67
C GLN A 30 5.81 3.05 -5.20
N ASN A 31 5.54 1.95 -5.89
CA ASN A 31 5.57 1.91 -7.36
C ASN A 31 4.50 2.85 -7.94
N VAL A 32 3.30 2.87 -7.36
CA VAL A 32 2.25 3.81 -7.78
C VAL A 32 2.69 5.24 -7.49
N MET A 33 3.30 5.51 -6.34
CA MET A 33 3.80 6.84 -5.97
C MET A 33 4.82 7.35 -6.99
N ASP A 34 5.75 6.50 -7.42
CA ASP A 34 6.74 6.88 -8.43
C ASP A 34 6.07 7.33 -9.73
N ILE A 35 5.01 6.64 -10.15
CA ILE A 35 4.23 7.03 -11.33
C ILE A 35 3.50 8.35 -11.09
N LEU A 36 2.92 8.58 -9.90
CA LEU A 36 2.25 9.84 -9.58
C LEU A 36 3.21 11.02 -9.67
N HIS A 37 4.45 10.86 -9.23
CA HIS A 37 5.46 11.91 -9.38
C HIS A 37 5.78 12.17 -10.86
N THR A 38 5.88 11.14 -11.67
CA THR A 38 6.08 11.29 -13.13
C THR A 38 4.86 11.96 -13.77
N LEU A 39 3.64 11.60 -13.37
CA LEU A 39 2.42 12.25 -13.84
C LEU A 39 2.43 13.74 -13.51
N LYS A 40 2.87 14.11 -12.31
CA LYS A 40 2.97 15.51 -11.92
C LYS A 40 3.93 16.28 -12.81
N GLU A 41 5.08 15.70 -13.12
CA GLU A 41 6.05 16.30 -14.05
C GLU A 41 5.42 16.50 -15.43
N LYS A 42 4.75 15.49 -15.96
CA LYS A 42 4.09 15.54 -17.27
C LYS A 42 2.97 16.56 -17.31
N ALA A 43 2.13 16.60 -16.28
CA ALA A 43 1.03 17.57 -16.18
C ALA A 43 1.58 18.99 -16.08
N THR A 44 2.65 19.19 -15.33
CA THR A 44 3.32 20.50 -15.23
C THR A 44 3.85 20.92 -16.59
N GLN A 45 4.45 20.00 -17.34
CA GLN A 45 4.91 20.27 -18.71
C GLN A 45 3.74 20.65 -19.61
N ALA A 46 2.62 19.91 -19.54
CA ALA A 46 1.43 20.19 -20.36
C ALA A 46 0.74 21.51 -19.99
N SER A 47 0.96 22.04 -18.79
CA SER A 47 0.39 23.31 -18.36
C SER A 47 1.06 24.53 -18.97
N ASP A 48 2.21 24.35 -19.63
CA ASP A 48 2.87 25.46 -20.32
C ASP A 48 2.00 25.94 -21.47
N ASP A 49 1.56 27.20 -21.38
CA ASP A 49 0.65 27.80 -22.36
C ASP A 49 1.29 28.00 -23.74
N SER A 50 2.62 27.97 -23.83
CA SER A 50 3.35 28.10 -25.09
C SER A 50 3.32 26.81 -25.94
N LEU A 51 2.89 25.66 -25.38
CA LEU A 51 2.82 24.41 -26.12
C LEU A 51 1.73 24.43 -27.19
N SER A 52 2.01 23.79 -28.32
CA SER A 52 0.99 23.54 -29.35
C SER A 52 0.00 22.46 -28.89
N ALA A 53 -1.16 22.40 -29.56
CA ALA A 53 -2.15 21.36 -29.33
C ALA A 53 -1.58 19.97 -29.56
N ASP A 54 -0.75 19.80 -30.58
CA ASP A 54 -0.11 18.51 -30.87
C ASP A 54 0.86 18.09 -29.77
N GLN A 55 1.62 19.03 -29.21
CA GLN A 55 2.51 18.77 -28.10
C GLN A 55 1.75 18.34 -26.84
N ARG A 56 0.63 19.02 -26.52
CA ARG A 56 -0.23 18.64 -25.39
C ARG A 56 -0.85 17.27 -25.61
N THR A 57 -1.29 16.94 -26.83
CA THR A 57 -1.84 15.62 -27.14
C THR A 57 -0.81 14.52 -26.91
N ALA A 58 0.44 14.75 -27.33
CA ALA A 58 1.53 13.78 -27.12
C ALA A 58 1.77 13.54 -25.61
N ILE A 59 1.81 14.59 -24.81
CA ILE A 59 1.97 14.47 -23.36
C ILE A 59 0.76 13.77 -22.75
N GLY A 60 -0.46 14.11 -23.19
CA GLY A 60 -1.68 13.47 -22.74
C GLY A 60 -1.71 11.97 -22.99
N ASN A 61 -1.19 11.54 -24.14
CA ASN A 61 -1.06 10.11 -24.45
C ASN A 61 -0.06 9.41 -23.54
N GLN A 62 1.04 10.07 -23.20
CA GLN A 62 2.01 9.54 -22.23
C GLN A 62 1.35 9.39 -20.83
N ILE A 63 0.57 10.37 -20.43
CA ILE A 63 -0.14 10.35 -19.15
C ILE A 63 -1.17 9.22 -19.12
N THR A 64 -1.93 9.02 -20.18
CA THR A 64 -2.88 7.91 -20.30
C THR A 64 -2.18 6.56 -20.13
N ALA A 65 -1.04 6.37 -20.76
CA ALA A 65 -0.25 5.15 -20.64
C ALA A 65 0.25 4.93 -19.19
N LEU A 66 0.68 6.00 -18.52
CA LEU A 66 1.12 5.93 -17.12
C LEU A 66 -0.04 5.60 -16.17
N ILE A 67 -1.23 6.13 -16.42
CA ILE A 67 -2.41 5.81 -15.63
C ILE A 67 -2.79 4.33 -15.81
N GLU A 68 -2.71 3.80 -17.02
CA GLU A 68 -2.92 2.38 -17.27
C GLU A 68 -1.91 1.53 -16.49
N GLU A 69 -0.67 1.98 -16.41
CA GLU A 69 0.37 1.29 -15.63
C GLU A 69 0.07 1.32 -14.13
N VAL A 70 -0.51 2.40 -13.61
CA VAL A 70 -1.00 2.43 -12.21
C VAL A 70 -2.00 1.29 -11.97
N ASP A 71 -2.98 1.15 -12.85
CA ASP A 71 -3.99 0.12 -12.72
C ASP A 71 -3.40 -1.29 -12.84
N ASP A 72 -2.41 -1.47 -13.71
CA ASP A 72 -1.70 -2.74 -13.85
C ASP A 72 -0.93 -3.10 -12.57
N ILE A 73 -0.21 -2.14 -12.00
CA ILE A 73 0.52 -2.34 -10.73
C ILE A 73 -0.45 -2.72 -9.61
N VAL A 74 -1.59 -2.05 -9.53
CA VAL A 74 -2.61 -2.35 -8.51
C VAL A 74 -3.14 -3.77 -8.69
N ALA A 75 -3.42 -4.17 -9.92
CA ALA A 75 -3.91 -5.52 -10.22
C ALA A 75 -2.86 -6.60 -9.96
N GLU A 76 -1.59 -6.29 -10.18
CA GLU A 76 -0.48 -7.24 -10.06
C GLU A 76 0.12 -7.33 -8.65
N THR A 77 -0.18 -6.37 -7.78
CA THR A 77 0.31 -6.40 -6.38
C THR A 77 -0.53 -7.38 -5.59
N LYS A 78 -0.03 -8.61 -5.48
CA LYS A 78 -0.74 -9.74 -4.88
C LYS A 78 0.17 -10.50 -3.92
N PHE A 79 -0.47 -11.15 -2.95
CA PHE A 79 0.17 -12.13 -2.09
C PHE A 79 -0.72 -13.37 -2.02
N ASN A 80 -0.18 -14.54 -2.39
CA ASN A 80 -0.94 -15.80 -2.46
C ASN A 80 -2.23 -15.65 -3.28
N GLY A 81 -2.18 -14.93 -4.41
CA GLY A 81 -3.31 -14.73 -5.30
C GLY A 81 -4.31 -13.68 -4.85
N SER A 82 -4.15 -13.10 -3.68
CA SER A 82 -5.03 -12.03 -3.18
C SER A 82 -4.47 -10.66 -3.53
N ALA A 83 -5.26 -9.83 -4.20
CA ALA A 83 -4.91 -8.45 -4.48
C ALA A 83 -4.85 -7.66 -3.16
N LEU A 84 -3.82 -6.83 -3.00
CA LEU A 84 -3.58 -6.14 -1.75
C LEU A 84 -3.99 -4.67 -1.75
N ILE A 85 -3.87 -3.98 -2.88
CA ILE A 85 -4.04 -2.52 -2.91
C ILE A 85 -5.14 -2.04 -3.86
N ASP A 86 -6.09 -2.92 -4.17
CA ASP A 86 -7.26 -2.61 -5.00
C ASP A 86 -8.53 -2.30 -4.18
N GLY A 87 -8.41 -2.19 -2.86
CA GLY A 87 -9.53 -1.91 -1.96
C GLY A 87 -10.28 -3.14 -1.48
N THR A 88 -9.93 -4.33 -1.93
CA THR A 88 -10.63 -5.57 -1.56
C THR A 88 -9.97 -6.31 -0.40
N TYR A 89 -8.76 -5.91 0.00
CA TYR A 89 -8.03 -6.61 1.04
C TYR A 89 -8.49 -6.17 2.42
N SER A 90 -9.12 -7.09 3.15
CA SER A 90 -9.55 -6.89 4.54
C SER A 90 -9.43 -8.22 5.25
N LYS A 91 -8.47 -8.33 6.16
CA LYS A 91 -8.15 -9.57 6.86
C LYS A 91 -7.91 -9.30 8.32
N THR A 92 -8.14 -10.32 9.15
CA THR A 92 -7.82 -10.28 10.57
C THR A 92 -6.72 -11.30 10.83
N PHE A 93 -5.58 -10.82 11.33
CA PHE A 93 -4.44 -11.68 11.66
C PHE A 93 -4.54 -12.11 13.12
N GLN A 94 -4.33 -13.39 13.37
CA GLN A 94 -4.23 -13.92 14.72
C GLN A 94 -2.81 -13.66 15.22
N THR A 95 -2.67 -12.68 16.11
CA THR A 95 -1.38 -12.13 16.56
C THR A 95 -0.99 -12.57 17.96
N GLY A 96 -1.70 -13.55 18.55
CA GLY A 96 -1.41 -14.10 19.85
C GLY A 96 -2.13 -15.43 20.04
N GLU A 97 -1.91 -16.06 21.17
CA GLU A 97 -2.51 -17.35 21.50
C GLU A 97 -3.96 -17.24 21.99
N GLY A 98 -4.38 -16.06 22.44
CA GLY A 98 -5.72 -15.84 22.98
C GLY A 98 -6.75 -15.62 21.89
N VAL A 99 -8.01 -15.95 22.18
CA VAL A 99 -9.11 -15.86 21.21
C VAL A 99 -9.39 -14.42 20.75
N THR A 100 -8.98 -13.43 21.54
CA THR A 100 -9.15 -12.00 21.22
C THR A 100 -7.87 -11.35 20.71
N ASP A 101 -6.78 -12.10 20.61
CA ASP A 101 -5.48 -11.56 20.18
C ASP A 101 -5.42 -11.52 18.67
N SER A 102 -5.95 -10.46 18.09
CA SER A 102 -6.01 -10.29 16.65
C SER A 102 -5.75 -8.84 16.23
N LEU A 103 -5.39 -8.66 14.97
CA LEU A 103 -5.23 -7.36 14.33
C LEU A 103 -5.99 -7.36 13.01
N ALA A 104 -7.00 -6.51 12.92
CA ALA A 104 -7.74 -6.31 11.68
C ALA A 104 -6.98 -5.33 10.79
N VAL A 105 -6.78 -5.69 9.54
CA VAL A 105 -6.08 -4.88 8.54
C VAL A 105 -6.94 -4.76 7.29
N ALA A 106 -7.21 -3.52 6.89
CA ALA A 106 -7.85 -3.20 5.63
C ALA A 106 -6.94 -2.22 4.88
N LEU A 107 -6.59 -2.54 3.64
CA LEU A 107 -5.71 -1.71 2.83
C LEU A 107 -6.53 -0.88 1.85
N ASN A 108 -6.10 0.36 1.65
CA ASN A 108 -6.80 1.31 0.79
C ASN A 108 -6.65 0.95 -0.68
N ASN A 109 -7.67 1.31 -1.46
CA ASN A 109 -7.61 1.20 -2.91
C ASN A 109 -6.73 2.32 -3.47
N SER A 110 -5.77 1.96 -4.31
CA SER A 110 -4.86 2.90 -4.97
C SER A 110 -4.94 2.86 -6.49
N ASP A 111 -6.01 2.31 -7.06
CA ASP A 111 -6.22 2.36 -8.50
C ASP A 111 -6.53 3.78 -8.98
N SER A 112 -6.50 4.00 -10.29
CA SER A 112 -6.67 5.32 -10.87
C SER A 112 -8.05 5.93 -10.55
N ALA A 113 -9.09 5.11 -10.48
CA ALA A 113 -10.44 5.58 -10.14
C ALA A 113 -10.52 6.03 -8.68
N ALA A 114 -9.95 5.26 -7.75
CA ALA A 114 -9.92 5.61 -6.33
C ALA A 114 -9.10 6.86 -6.06
N LEU A 115 -8.04 7.07 -6.84
CA LEU A 115 -7.19 8.27 -6.74
C LEU A 115 -7.75 9.44 -7.54
N SER A 116 -8.87 9.27 -8.25
CA SER A 116 -9.53 10.30 -9.06
C SER A 116 -8.64 10.89 -10.17
N ILE A 117 -7.82 10.03 -10.77
CA ILE A 117 -6.93 10.41 -11.89
C ILE A 117 -7.23 9.63 -13.17
N ASN A 118 -8.31 8.88 -13.21
CA ASN A 118 -8.66 8.00 -14.34
C ASN A 118 -9.20 8.74 -15.57
N ALA A 119 -9.50 10.03 -15.45
CA ALA A 119 -10.11 10.81 -16.54
C ALA A 119 -9.51 12.23 -16.57
N LEU A 120 -8.18 12.34 -16.54
CA LEU A 120 -7.49 13.63 -16.62
C LEU A 120 -7.55 14.18 -18.04
N ASP A 121 -7.86 15.48 -18.14
CA ASP A 121 -7.86 16.23 -19.41
C ASP A 121 -6.76 17.29 -19.37
N LEU A 122 -5.83 17.21 -20.30
CA LEU A 122 -4.69 18.12 -20.39
C LEU A 122 -4.68 18.91 -21.71
N SER A 123 -5.85 19.02 -22.37
CA SER A 123 -5.98 19.64 -23.68
C SER A 123 -5.77 21.15 -23.70
N THR A 124 -5.87 21.81 -22.54
CA THR A 124 -5.64 23.26 -22.40
C THR A 124 -4.77 23.53 -21.17
N HIS A 125 -4.19 24.73 -21.10
CA HIS A 125 -3.47 25.20 -19.92
C HIS A 125 -4.33 25.08 -18.65
N ALA A 126 -5.56 25.57 -18.69
CA ALA A 126 -6.45 25.56 -17.52
C ALA A 126 -6.77 24.12 -17.07
N LEU A 127 -7.07 23.23 -17.99
CA LEU A 127 -7.36 21.82 -17.68
C LEU A 127 -6.11 21.08 -17.17
N ALA A 128 -4.95 21.36 -17.74
CA ALA A 128 -3.69 20.81 -17.25
C ALA A 128 -3.40 21.24 -15.81
N THR A 129 -3.70 22.48 -15.47
CA THR A 129 -3.55 23.01 -14.10
C THR A 129 -4.49 22.28 -13.13
N VAL A 130 -5.74 22.01 -13.54
CA VAL A 130 -6.69 21.21 -12.75
C VAL A 130 -6.16 19.78 -12.58
N ALA A 131 -5.60 19.18 -13.63
CA ALA A 131 -5.00 17.86 -13.57
C ALA A 131 -3.83 17.81 -12.58
N MET A 132 -2.98 18.83 -12.54
CA MET A 132 -1.90 18.95 -11.53
C MET A 132 -2.46 18.89 -10.11
N GLY A 133 -3.54 19.60 -9.84
CA GLY A 133 -4.22 19.56 -8.54
C GLY A 133 -4.78 18.20 -8.19
N ALA A 134 -5.37 17.51 -9.15
CA ALA A 134 -5.87 16.14 -8.96
C ALA A 134 -4.73 15.16 -8.64
N ILE A 135 -3.60 15.30 -9.31
CA ILE A 135 -2.42 14.48 -9.04
C ILE A 135 -1.85 14.79 -7.65
N ASP A 136 -1.78 16.05 -7.26
CA ASP A 136 -1.35 16.42 -5.90
C ASP A 136 -2.23 15.78 -4.83
N SER A 137 -3.54 15.78 -5.04
CA SER A 137 -4.49 15.13 -4.12
C SER A 137 -4.27 13.61 -4.08
N ALA A 138 -4.01 13.00 -5.22
CA ALA A 138 -3.69 11.58 -5.31
C ALA A 138 -2.40 11.24 -4.55
N ILE A 139 -1.37 12.07 -4.67
CA ILE A 139 -0.11 11.91 -3.93
C ILE A 139 -0.36 11.98 -2.42
N THR A 140 -1.18 12.92 -1.96
CA THR A 140 -1.54 13.03 -0.54
C THR A 140 -2.30 11.79 -0.05
N THR A 141 -3.28 11.34 -0.82
CA THR A 141 -4.06 10.14 -0.49
C THR A 141 -3.16 8.91 -0.39
N LEU A 142 -2.28 8.74 -1.36
CA LEU A 142 -1.37 7.59 -1.38
C LEU A 142 -0.31 7.67 -0.26
N SER A 143 0.17 8.86 0.06
CA SER A 143 1.09 9.08 1.19
C SER A 143 0.45 8.63 2.50
N THR A 144 -0.83 8.93 2.70
CA THR A 144 -1.58 8.48 3.87
C THR A 144 -1.69 6.95 3.91
N ALA A 145 -1.96 6.31 2.76
CA ALA A 145 -2.01 4.85 2.67
C ALA A 145 -0.65 4.21 3.03
N ILE A 146 0.44 4.80 2.58
CA ILE A 146 1.80 4.32 2.89
C ILE A 146 2.09 4.48 4.39
N GLN A 147 1.70 5.60 5.00
CA GLN A 147 1.85 5.81 6.44
C GLN A 147 1.05 4.78 7.25
N GLU A 148 -0.16 4.46 6.83
CA GLU A 148 -0.99 3.46 7.49
C GLU A 148 -0.35 2.07 7.44
N VAL A 149 0.23 1.68 6.31
CA VAL A 149 1.00 0.43 6.21
C VAL A 149 2.21 0.46 7.14
N GLY A 150 2.92 1.57 7.22
CA GLY A 150 4.03 1.76 8.13
C GLY A 150 3.61 1.59 9.59
N ASP A 151 2.47 2.15 9.97
CA ASP A 151 1.91 2.00 11.32
C ASP A 151 1.54 0.55 11.63
N ILE A 152 0.94 -0.15 10.66
CA ILE A 152 0.61 -1.57 10.80
C ILE A 152 1.89 -2.40 10.98
N LYS A 153 2.92 -2.14 10.19
CA LYS A 153 4.21 -2.82 10.30
C LYS A 153 4.83 -2.60 11.68
N SER A 154 4.76 -1.38 12.20
CA SER A 154 5.26 -1.05 13.55
C SER A 154 4.50 -1.81 14.62
N ARG A 155 3.18 -1.88 14.52
CA ARG A 155 2.35 -2.66 15.44
C ARG A 155 2.67 -4.15 15.39
N LEU A 156 2.87 -4.69 14.17
CA LEU A 156 3.25 -6.10 14.00
C LEU A 156 4.65 -6.37 14.58
N SER A 157 5.59 -5.45 14.43
CA SER A 157 6.92 -5.58 15.04
C SER A 157 6.86 -5.59 16.56
N SER A 158 6.01 -4.75 17.16
CA SER A 158 5.79 -4.76 18.62
C SER A 158 5.18 -6.07 19.09
N LYS A 159 4.22 -6.61 18.36
CA LYS A 159 3.63 -7.92 18.65
C LYS A 159 4.63 -9.05 18.51
N GLU A 160 5.48 -8.99 17.49
CA GLU A 160 6.56 -9.96 17.29
C GLU A 160 7.52 -9.99 18.48
N THR A 161 7.93 -8.81 18.96
CA THR A 161 8.80 -8.69 20.14
C THR A 161 8.12 -9.26 21.39
N ALA A 162 6.86 -8.90 21.63
CA ALA A 162 6.10 -9.38 22.76
C ALA A 162 5.93 -10.91 22.72
N LEU A 163 5.63 -11.47 21.57
CA LEU A 163 5.48 -12.92 21.38
C LEU A 163 6.81 -13.65 21.60
N SER A 164 7.92 -13.08 21.11
CA SER A 164 9.25 -13.64 21.29
C SER A 164 9.62 -13.71 22.79
N VAL A 165 9.34 -12.65 23.53
CA VAL A 165 9.58 -12.62 24.98
C VAL A 165 8.69 -13.66 25.68
N ALA A 166 7.41 -13.71 25.38
CA ALA A 166 6.48 -14.67 25.95
C ALA A 166 6.87 -16.12 25.64
N TYR A 167 7.30 -16.37 24.40
CA TYR A 167 7.77 -17.70 24.00
C TYR A 167 9.02 -18.11 24.78
N THR A 168 10.01 -17.22 24.86
CA THR A 168 11.25 -17.48 25.62
C THR A 168 10.96 -17.75 27.09
N ASN A 169 10.08 -16.98 27.71
CA ASN A 169 9.70 -17.17 29.10
C ASN A 169 8.96 -18.51 29.31
N THR A 170 8.09 -18.88 28.38
CA THR A 170 7.34 -20.13 28.43
C THR A 170 8.30 -21.33 28.29
N GLU A 171 9.25 -21.27 27.38
CA GLU A 171 10.25 -22.33 27.21
C GLU A 171 11.18 -22.43 28.41
N ALA A 172 11.57 -21.31 29.03
CA ALA A 172 12.38 -21.32 30.24
C ALA A 172 11.67 -22.02 31.41
N VAL A 173 10.38 -21.73 31.60
CA VAL A 173 9.55 -22.39 32.63
C VAL A 173 9.39 -23.87 32.30
N ARG A 174 9.12 -24.22 31.04
CA ARG A 174 8.96 -25.61 30.61
C ARG A 174 10.21 -26.43 30.86
N SER A 175 11.39 -25.86 30.62
CA SER A 175 12.67 -26.55 30.80
C SER A 175 13.03 -26.82 32.26
N THR A 176 12.43 -26.07 33.22
CA THR A 176 12.67 -26.25 34.65
C THR A 176 11.70 -27.24 35.31
N VAL A 177 10.67 -27.64 34.58
CA VAL A 177 9.67 -28.64 35.04
C VAL A 177 10.02 -30.01 34.50
#